data_0c374c8cd0c1f8bb3481096e9d01f1be
#
_entry.id   0c374c8cd0c1f8bb3481096e9d01f1be
#
_cell.length_a   1.000
_cell.length_b   1.000
_cell.length_c   1.000
_cell.angle_alpha   90.00
_cell.angle_beta   90.00
_cell.angle_gamma   90.00
#
_symmetry.space_group_name_H-M   'P 1'
#
loop_
_entity.id
_entity.type
_entity.pdbx_description
1 polymer ?
#
loop_
_entity_poly.entity_id
_entity_poly.type
_entity_poly.pdbx_seq_one_letter_code
_entity_poly.pdbx_strand_id
1 'polypeptide(L)'
;SSDLSEFKAAVDELLQQGANSLVFDLRDNTGENLNAALVAADYCVPSGEIAKQQDRDGNVTVLRMSDETKINVPIVCLVNGSTAGSAELFANALRKMAGATLVGTKTAGKGVVLSDAQSFSDGSAAYITVGLLLDNEDQTWNEEGLRPDIDAALSVDEQNAYYDYTLDTDPQISKAVNAATALAGQN
;
A
#
# COMPACT_ATOMS: atom_id res chain seq x y z
N SER A 1 6.97 13.08 3.76
CA SER A 1 6.24 14.33 4.00
C SER A 1 4.81 14.02 4.41
N SER A 2 4.27 14.72 5.40
CA SER A 2 2.84 14.66 5.74
C SER A 2 1.96 15.39 4.69
N ASP A 3 2.59 16.09 3.77
CA ASP A 3 1.94 16.76 2.67
C ASP A 3 1.82 15.79 1.47
N LEU A 4 0.60 15.39 1.18
CA LEU A 4 0.26 14.54 0.04
C LEU A 4 -0.18 15.34 -1.20
N SER A 5 0.12 16.63 -1.24
CA SER A 5 -0.22 17.48 -2.39
C SER A 5 0.41 16.97 -3.68
N GLU A 6 1.67 16.52 -3.62
CA GLU A 6 2.38 15.94 -4.77
C GLU A 6 1.75 14.63 -5.24
N PHE A 7 1.39 13.73 -4.30
CA PHE A 7 0.70 12.48 -4.64
C PHE A 7 -0.63 12.75 -5.36
N LYS A 8 -1.46 13.62 -4.76
CA LYS A 8 -2.76 13.99 -5.34
C LYS A 8 -2.59 14.65 -6.70
N ALA A 9 -1.65 15.60 -6.82
CA ALA A 9 -1.39 16.29 -8.08
C ALA A 9 -0.94 15.31 -9.17
N ALA A 10 -0.06 14.35 -8.85
CA ALA A 10 0.39 13.36 -9.81
C ALA A 10 -0.75 12.44 -10.28
N VAL A 11 -1.59 11.98 -9.37
CA VAL A 11 -2.77 11.16 -9.72
C VAL A 11 -3.74 11.96 -10.58
N ASP A 12 -4.08 13.20 -10.20
CA ASP A 12 -4.99 14.05 -10.95
C ASP A 12 -4.44 14.38 -12.35
N GLU A 13 -3.15 14.63 -12.47
CA GLU A 13 -2.49 14.88 -13.75
C GLU A 13 -2.60 13.68 -14.68
N LEU A 14 -2.29 12.47 -14.19
CA LEU A 14 -2.42 11.24 -14.99
C LEU A 14 -3.85 11.02 -15.47
N LEU A 15 -4.84 11.20 -14.60
CA LEU A 15 -6.25 11.06 -14.96
C LEU A 15 -6.70 12.13 -15.97
N GLN A 16 -6.24 13.38 -15.83
CA GLN A 16 -6.51 14.45 -16.80
C GLN A 16 -5.86 14.18 -18.16
N GLN A 17 -4.72 13.52 -18.20
CA GLN A 17 -4.05 13.05 -19.43
C GLN A 17 -4.75 11.85 -20.07
N GLY A 18 -5.82 11.32 -19.44
CA GLY A 18 -6.61 10.21 -19.98
C GLY A 18 -6.12 8.82 -19.56
N ALA A 19 -5.39 8.72 -18.46
CA ALA A 19 -5.06 7.40 -17.90
C ALA A 19 -6.35 6.63 -17.58
N ASN A 20 -6.47 5.42 -18.12
CA ASN A 20 -7.62 4.53 -17.95
C ASN A 20 -7.37 3.43 -16.92
N SER A 21 -6.19 3.42 -16.30
CA SER A 21 -5.79 2.58 -15.18
C SER A 21 -4.58 3.19 -14.48
N LEU A 22 -4.34 2.81 -13.22
CA LEU A 22 -3.19 3.27 -12.45
C LEU A 22 -2.41 2.10 -11.87
N VAL A 23 -1.09 2.21 -11.88
CA VAL A 23 -0.18 1.27 -11.20
C VAL A 23 0.58 2.02 -10.11
N PHE A 24 0.43 1.57 -8.86
CA PHE A 24 1.23 2.05 -7.74
C PHE A 24 2.36 1.07 -7.46
N ASP A 25 3.60 1.48 -7.69
CA ASP A 25 4.77 0.67 -7.33
C ASP A 25 5.13 0.91 -5.87
N LEU A 26 4.88 -0.10 -5.05
CA LEU A 26 5.14 -0.11 -3.60
C LEU A 26 6.29 -1.05 -3.24
N ARG A 27 7.03 -1.54 -4.22
CA ARG A 27 8.21 -2.37 -3.95
C ARG A 27 9.22 -1.58 -3.13
N ASP A 28 9.86 -2.25 -2.20
CA ASP A 28 10.88 -1.70 -1.31
C ASP A 28 10.42 -0.49 -0.45
N ASN A 29 9.11 -0.27 -0.38
CA ASN A 29 8.50 0.73 0.50
C ASN A 29 8.30 0.13 1.89
N THR A 30 9.13 0.53 2.85
CA THR A 30 9.10 0.04 4.23
C THR A 30 7.99 0.64 5.09
N GLY A 31 7.27 1.63 4.57
CA GLY A 31 6.07 2.19 5.17
C GLY A 31 6.28 2.88 6.51
N GLU A 32 6.94 4.01 6.53
CA GLU A 32 7.28 4.70 7.79
C GLU A 32 6.17 5.63 8.31
N ASN A 33 5.31 6.16 7.43
CA ASN A 33 4.33 7.19 7.78
C ASN A 33 2.88 6.67 7.65
N LEU A 34 2.32 6.25 8.78
CA LEU A 34 0.96 5.73 8.85
C LEU A 34 -0.09 6.76 8.40
N ASN A 35 0.04 8.01 8.87
CA ASN A 35 -0.93 9.05 8.52
C ASN A 35 -0.91 9.39 7.02
N ALA A 36 0.27 9.41 6.41
CA ALA A 36 0.39 9.64 4.97
C ALA A 36 -0.32 8.53 4.17
N ALA A 37 -0.13 7.26 4.54
CA ALA A 37 -0.80 6.15 3.88
C ALA A 37 -2.32 6.19 4.04
N LEU A 38 -2.82 6.54 5.24
CA LEU A 38 -4.25 6.71 5.49
C LEU A 38 -4.86 7.82 4.63
N VAL A 39 -4.19 8.98 4.50
CA VAL A 39 -4.68 10.10 3.68
C VAL A 39 -4.57 9.77 2.18
N ALA A 40 -3.54 9.03 1.75
CA ALA A 40 -3.43 8.55 0.37
C ALA A 40 -4.55 7.56 0.03
N ALA A 41 -4.83 6.62 0.94
CA ALA A 41 -5.92 5.66 0.76
C ALA A 41 -7.28 6.35 0.70
N ASP A 42 -7.55 7.30 1.60
CA ASP A 42 -8.77 8.11 1.63
C ASP A 42 -9.04 8.81 0.28
N TYR A 43 -8.00 9.29 -0.37
CA TYR A 43 -8.10 9.89 -1.71
C TYR A 43 -8.50 8.89 -2.80
N CYS A 44 -8.21 7.61 -2.62
CA CYS A 44 -8.33 6.59 -3.65
C CYS A 44 -9.57 5.69 -3.50
N VAL A 45 -10.13 5.54 -2.29
CA VAL A 45 -11.13 4.52 -1.98
C VAL A 45 -12.52 5.13 -1.78
N PRO A 46 -13.61 4.34 -1.98
CA PRO A 46 -14.97 4.77 -1.68
C PRO A 46 -15.17 5.02 -0.17
N SER A 47 -16.32 5.60 0.16
CA SER A 47 -16.70 5.86 1.55
C SER A 47 -16.69 4.58 2.40
N GLY A 48 -16.20 4.71 3.63
CA GLY A 48 -16.13 3.62 4.59
C GLY A 48 -14.92 3.69 5.51
N GLU A 49 -14.79 2.71 6.39
CA GLU A 49 -13.65 2.56 7.28
C GLU A 49 -12.44 2.06 6.50
N ILE A 50 -11.33 2.82 6.52
CA ILE A 50 -10.11 2.45 5.80
C ILE A 50 -9.29 1.46 6.61
N ALA A 51 -9.07 1.77 7.87
CA ALA A 51 -8.29 0.96 8.78
C ALA A 51 -8.66 1.24 10.22
N LYS A 52 -8.40 0.25 11.07
CA LYS A 52 -8.61 0.29 12.51
C LYS A 52 -7.33 -0.12 13.23
N GLN A 53 -7.26 0.24 14.49
CA GLN A 53 -6.24 -0.24 15.42
C GLN A 53 -6.91 -1.05 16.52
N GLN A 54 -6.37 -2.21 16.83
CA GLN A 54 -6.71 -2.97 18.01
C GLN A 54 -5.58 -2.85 19.03
N ASP A 55 -5.89 -2.37 20.24
CA ASP A 55 -4.93 -2.30 21.33
C ASP A 55 -4.71 -3.68 22.00
N ARG A 56 -3.78 -3.74 22.96
CA ARG A 56 -3.47 -4.97 23.71
C ARG A 56 -4.62 -5.50 24.55
N ASP A 57 -5.61 -4.67 24.89
CA ASP A 57 -6.77 -5.03 25.69
C ASP A 57 -7.95 -5.48 24.80
N GLY A 58 -7.76 -5.46 23.46
CA GLY A 58 -8.74 -5.87 22.47
C GLY A 58 -9.70 -4.76 22.02
N ASN A 59 -9.51 -3.51 22.50
CA ASN A 59 -10.35 -2.41 22.05
C ASN A 59 -9.98 -2.00 20.62
N VAL A 60 -11.00 -1.80 19.79
CA VAL A 60 -10.82 -1.42 18.39
C VAL A 60 -11.20 0.05 18.21
N THR A 61 -10.33 0.80 17.56
CA THR A 61 -10.51 2.22 17.22
C THR A 61 -10.32 2.43 15.73
N VAL A 62 -11.25 3.13 15.09
CA VAL A 62 -11.14 3.52 13.68
C VAL A 62 -10.06 4.59 13.54
N LEU A 63 -9.07 4.33 12.69
CA LEU A 63 -7.97 5.26 12.41
C LEU A 63 -8.35 6.31 11.37
N ARG A 64 -9.12 5.90 10.35
CA ARG A 64 -9.54 6.78 9.27
C ARG A 64 -10.82 6.29 8.62
N MET A 65 -11.71 7.23 8.32
CA MET A 65 -12.87 7.05 7.45
C MET A 65 -12.59 7.73 6.10
N SER A 66 -13.05 7.13 5.01
CA SER A 66 -13.20 7.80 3.73
C SER A 66 -14.64 8.20 3.49
N ASP A 67 -14.87 9.33 2.87
CA ASP A 67 -16.19 9.87 2.57
C ASP A 67 -16.51 9.85 1.07
N GLU A 68 -15.53 9.83 0.18
CA GLU A 68 -15.74 9.88 -1.26
C GLU A 68 -14.58 9.27 -2.05
N THR A 69 -14.91 8.52 -3.12
CA THR A 69 -13.94 8.02 -4.08
C THR A 69 -13.50 9.11 -5.05
N LYS A 70 -12.19 9.26 -5.24
CA LYS A 70 -11.59 10.17 -6.24
C LYS A 70 -11.10 9.45 -7.49
N ILE A 71 -10.81 8.15 -7.41
CA ILE A 71 -10.27 7.34 -8.50
C ILE A 71 -11.35 6.39 -9.01
N ASN A 72 -11.71 6.54 -10.30
CA ASN A 72 -12.74 5.72 -10.97
C ASN A 72 -12.15 4.83 -12.07
N VAL A 73 -10.87 4.56 -12.03
CA VAL A 73 -10.18 3.66 -12.97
C VAL A 73 -9.61 2.46 -12.22
N PRO A 74 -9.42 1.30 -12.87
CA PRO A 74 -8.76 0.15 -12.26
C PRO A 74 -7.40 0.49 -11.68
N ILE A 75 -7.10 -0.09 -10.52
CA ILE A 75 -5.86 0.11 -9.79
C ILE A 75 -5.12 -1.21 -9.67
N VAL A 76 -3.81 -1.17 -9.90
CA VAL A 76 -2.88 -2.27 -9.62
C VAL A 76 -1.84 -1.77 -8.62
N CYS A 77 -1.53 -2.57 -7.61
CA CYS A 77 -0.42 -2.32 -6.69
C CYS A 77 0.68 -3.35 -6.93
N LEU A 78 1.87 -2.89 -7.26
CA LEU A 78 3.06 -3.75 -7.38
C LEU A 78 3.76 -3.81 -6.01
N VAL A 79 3.93 -5.02 -5.47
CA VAL A 79 4.41 -5.26 -4.10
C VAL A 79 5.51 -6.31 -4.07
N ASN A 80 6.37 -6.27 -3.05
CA ASN A 80 7.38 -7.30 -2.81
C ASN A 80 7.61 -7.58 -1.32
N GLY A 81 8.54 -8.47 -1.00
CA GLY A 81 8.87 -8.86 0.38
C GLY A 81 9.40 -7.73 1.28
N SER A 82 9.81 -6.59 0.70
CA SER A 82 10.22 -5.39 1.43
C SER A 82 9.07 -4.37 1.58
N THR A 83 7.94 -4.56 0.90
CA THR A 83 6.73 -3.76 1.13
C THR A 83 6.22 -4.04 2.54
N ALA A 84 6.19 -3.03 3.42
CA ALA A 84 5.93 -3.22 4.84
C ALA A 84 5.08 -2.09 5.45
N GLY A 85 4.50 -2.35 6.62
CA GLY A 85 3.89 -1.34 7.47
C GLY A 85 2.78 -0.55 6.80
N SER A 86 2.91 0.77 6.76
CA SER A 86 1.89 1.64 6.16
C SER A 86 1.77 1.50 4.63
N ALA A 87 2.79 0.97 3.94
CA ALA A 87 2.67 0.62 2.52
C ALA A 87 1.76 -0.61 2.32
N GLU A 88 1.82 -1.58 3.24
CA GLU A 88 0.88 -2.71 3.24
C GLU A 88 -0.55 -2.24 3.54
N LEU A 89 -0.73 -1.32 4.50
CA LEU A 89 -2.03 -0.74 4.78
C LEU A 89 -2.62 -0.09 3.53
N PHE A 90 -1.84 0.73 2.82
CA PHE A 90 -2.29 1.38 1.59
C PHE A 90 -2.70 0.36 0.53
N ALA A 91 -1.84 -0.62 0.25
CA ALA A 91 -2.14 -1.68 -0.72
C ALA A 91 -3.39 -2.48 -0.34
N ASN A 92 -3.54 -2.83 0.94
CA ASN A 92 -4.69 -3.59 1.42
C ASN A 92 -6.00 -2.79 1.38
N ALA A 93 -5.95 -1.50 1.75
CA ALA A 93 -7.10 -0.61 1.64
C ALA A 93 -7.60 -0.47 0.19
N LEU A 94 -6.68 -0.28 -0.77
CA LEU A 94 -7.02 -0.24 -2.19
C LEU A 94 -7.61 -1.56 -2.66
N ARG A 95 -7.03 -2.70 -2.24
CA ARG A 95 -7.54 -4.03 -2.60
C ARG A 95 -8.94 -4.27 -2.05
N LYS A 96 -9.16 -4.01 -0.76
CA LYS A 96 -10.41 -4.31 -0.06
C LYS A 96 -11.55 -3.36 -0.42
N MET A 97 -11.26 -2.08 -0.62
CA MET A 97 -12.28 -1.05 -0.79
C MET A 97 -12.44 -0.60 -2.25
N ALA A 98 -11.36 -0.54 -3.04
CA ALA A 98 -11.40 -0.11 -4.44
C ALA A 98 -11.22 -1.25 -5.44
N GLY A 99 -11.12 -2.51 -4.99
CA GLY A 99 -10.95 -3.67 -5.88
C GLY A 99 -9.60 -3.73 -6.59
N ALA A 100 -8.57 -3.11 -6.05
CA ALA A 100 -7.24 -3.13 -6.64
C ALA A 100 -6.66 -4.54 -6.68
N THR A 101 -5.90 -4.83 -7.74
CA THR A 101 -5.18 -6.10 -7.92
C THR A 101 -3.74 -5.96 -7.41
N LEU A 102 -3.30 -6.86 -6.53
CA LEU A 102 -1.91 -6.92 -6.09
C LEU A 102 -1.10 -7.81 -7.05
N VAL A 103 0.01 -7.27 -7.56
CA VAL A 103 0.96 -7.98 -8.44
C VAL A 103 2.32 -8.00 -7.74
N GLY A 104 3.04 -9.10 -7.81
CA GLY A 104 4.39 -9.17 -7.22
C GLY A 104 4.61 -10.40 -6.36
N THR A 105 5.23 -10.22 -5.20
CA THR A 105 5.46 -11.28 -4.22
C THR A 105 4.85 -10.93 -2.87
N LYS A 106 4.76 -11.91 -1.97
CA LYS A 106 4.20 -11.73 -0.62
C LYS A 106 4.93 -10.61 0.13
N THR A 107 4.19 -9.71 0.78
CA THR A 107 4.73 -8.59 1.55
C THR A 107 5.29 -9.00 2.91
N ALA A 108 5.90 -8.07 3.63
CA ALA A 108 6.63 -8.33 4.87
C ALA A 108 5.77 -8.81 6.05
N GLY A 109 4.50 -8.39 6.13
CA GLY A 109 3.63 -8.74 7.26
C GLY A 109 3.85 -7.89 8.51
N LYS A 110 4.15 -6.61 8.35
CA LYS A 110 4.29 -5.65 9.46
C LYS A 110 2.98 -4.90 9.71
N GLY A 111 1.98 -5.60 10.21
CA GLY A 111 0.65 -5.05 10.50
C GLY A 111 0.52 -4.51 11.92
N VAL A 112 1.45 -3.64 12.36
CA VAL A 112 1.47 -3.08 13.72
C VAL A 112 1.47 -1.57 13.73
N VAL A 113 0.94 -0.99 14.81
CA VAL A 113 1.04 0.43 15.12
C VAL A 113 2.16 0.63 16.13
N LEU A 114 3.07 1.54 15.83
CA LEU A 114 4.15 1.94 16.73
C LEU A 114 3.77 3.21 17.48
N SER A 115 4.22 3.34 18.73
CA SER A 115 4.13 4.59 19.48
C SER A 115 4.98 5.68 18.83
N ASP A 116 4.78 6.93 19.27
CA ASP A 116 5.81 7.95 19.09
C ASP A 116 7.12 7.53 19.78
N ALA A 117 8.23 8.12 19.31
CA ALA A 117 9.54 7.84 19.88
C ALA A 117 9.57 8.14 21.37
N GLN A 118 9.79 7.12 22.19
CA GLN A 118 9.99 7.26 23.63
C GLN A 118 11.46 7.56 23.90
N SER A 119 11.78 8.82 24.24
CA SER A 119 13.16 9.25 24.51
C SER A 119 13.59 8.88 25.91
N PHE A 120 14.83 8.44 26.07
CA PHE A 120 15.47 8.13 27.36
C PHE A 120 16.48 9.22 27.74
N SER A 121 16.88 9.23 29.02
CA SER A 121 17.77 10.25 29.56
C SER A 121 19.22 10.21 29.01
N ASP A 122 19.60 9.10 28.39
CA ASP A 122 20.91 8.93 27.73
C ASP A 122 20.91 9.39 26.26
N GLY A 123 19.78 9.93 25.76
CA GLY A 123 19.60 10.38 24.40
C GLY A 123 19.18 9.30 23.40
N SER A 124 19.03 8.04 23.84
CA SER A 124 18.43 6.99 23.03
C SER A 124 16.91 7.12 22.95
N ALA A 125 16.29 6.43 21.98
CA ALA A 125 14.84 6.36 21.87
C ALA A 125 14.39 4.96 21.45
N ALA A 126 13.16 4.59 21.83
CA ALA A 126 12.53 3.35 21.40
C ALA A 126 11.15 3.62 20.81
N TYR A 127 10.79 2.83 19.80
CA TYR A 127 9.43 2.70 19.30
C TYR A 127 8.84 1.41 19.86
N ILE A 128 7.64 1.49 20.42
CA ILE A 128 6.98 0.35 21.07
C ILE A 128 5.73 0.02 20.27
N THR A 129 5.50 -1.26 20.01
CA THR A 129 4.22 -1.70 19.42
C THR A 129 3.09 -1.43 20.41
N VAL A 130 2.10 -0.66 19.98
CA VAL A 130 0.94 -0.27 20.78
C VAL A 130 -0.38 -0.86 20.29
N GLY A 131 -0.39 -1.51 19.12
CA GLY A 131 -1.56 -2.17 18.60
C GLY A 131 -1.30 -2.90 17.29
N LEU A 132 -2.33 -3.63 16.84
CA LEU A 132 -2.39 -4.26 15.53
C LEU A 132 -3.18 -3.37 14.57
N LEU A 133 -2.75 -3.32 13.32
CA LEU A 133 -3.54 -2.77 12.22
C LEU A 133 -4.58 -3.80 11.78
N LEU A 134 -5.81 -3.34 11.62
CA LEU A 134 -6.91 -4.10 11.05
C LEU A 134 -7.44 -3.38 9.81
N ASP A 135 -7.91 -4.14 8.84
CA ASP A 135 -8.63 -3.61 7.68
C ASP A 135 -10.12 -3.31 8.01
N ASN A 136 -10.88 -2.93 7.00
CA ASN A 136 -12.31 -2.64 7.13
C ASN A 136 -13.16 -3.86 7.53
N GLU A 137 -12.64 -5.07 7.39
CA GLU A 137 -13.31 -6.34 7.75
C GLU A 137 -12.76 -6.93 9.06
N ASP A 138 -12.06 -6.14 9.87
CA ASP A 138 -11.42 -6.53 11.13
C ASP A 138 -10.36 -7.63 10.98
N GLN A 139 -9.72 -7.74 9.80
CA GLN A 139 -8.64 -8.69 9.56
C GLN A 139 -7.28 -8.00 9.65
N THR A 140 -6.31 -8.70 10.22
CA THR A 140 -4.91 -8.25 10.23
C THR A 140 -4.08 -9.07 9.25
N TRP A 141 -3.04 -8.43 8.69
CA TRP A 141 -2.01 -9.09 7.89
C TRP A 141 -0.69 -9.23 8.67
N ASN A 142 -0.70 -8.91 9.97
CA ASN A 142 0.50 -8.99 10.80
C ASN A 142 1.06 -10.41 10.81
N GLU A 143 2.39 -10.54 10.63
CA GLU A 143 3.16 -11.79 10.50
C GLU A 143 2.88 -12.61 9.23
N GLU A 144 1.70 -12.47 8.63
CA GLU A 144 1.34 -13.22 7.43
C GLU A 144 1.71 -12.52 6.13
N GLY A 145 1.65 -11.18 6.10
CA GLY A 145 1.80 -10.38 4.89
C GLY A 145 0.62 -10.50 3.92
N LEU A 146 0.60 -9.61 2.94
CA LEU A 146 -0.38 -9.64 1.86
C LEU A 146 0.13 -10.58 0.75
N ARG A 147 -0.70 -11.51 0.34
CA ARG A 147 -0.41 -12.37 -0.83
C ARG A 147 -0.87 -11.65 -2.09
N PRO A 148 -0.04 -11.56 -3.14
CA PRO A 148 -0.45 -10.97 -4.40
C PRO A 148 -1.52 -11.84 -5.07
N ASP A 149 -2.37 -11.20 -5.87
CA ASP A 149 -3.36 -11.87 -6.72
C ASP A 149 -2.71 -12.45 -7.98
N ILE A 150 -1.64 -11.79 -8.44
CA ILE A 150 -0.82 -12.20 -9.58
C ILE A 150 0.63 -12.31 -9.11
N ASP A 151 1.16 -13.52 -9.06
CA ASP A 151 2.56 -13.75 -8.75
C ASP A 151 3.47 -13.18 -9.84
N ALA A 152 4.47 -12.39 -9.43
CA ALA A 152 5.52 -11.83 -10.29
C ALA A 152 6.91 -11.98 -9.66
N ALA A 153 7.18 -13.17 -9.08
CA ALA A 153 8.50 -13.49 -8.60
C ALA A 153 9.54 -13.41 -9.73
N LEU A 154 10.67 -12.79 -9.44
CA LEU A 154 11.80 -12.75 -10.37
C LEU A 154 12.60 -14.04 -10.30
N SER A 155 13.07 -14.54 -11.44
CA SER A 155 14.10 -15.57 -11.51
C SER A 155 15.42 -15.08 -10.88
N VAL A 156 16.36 -15.97 -10.64
CA VAL A 156 17.68 -15.62 -10.06
C VAL A 156 18.42 -14.60 -10.97
N ASP A 157 18.37 -14.79 -12.28
CA ASP A 157 19.02 -13.89 -13.23
C ASP A 157 18.37 -12.51 -13.22
N GLU A 158 17.03 -12.44 -13.18
CA GLU A 158 16.30 -11.20 -13.08
C GLU A 158 16.53 -10.48 -11.75
N GLN A 159 16.67 -11.20 -10.63
CA GLN A 159 17.03 -10.61 -9.34
C GLN A 159 18.43 -9.98 -9.37
N ASN A 160 19.39 -10.61 -10.02
CA ASN A 160 20.74 -10.07 -10.18
C ASN A 160 20.76 -8.79 -11.02
N ALA A 161 19.83 -8.65 -11.97
CA ALA A 161 19.68 -7.48 -12.83
C ALA A 161 18.73 -6.41 -12.27
N TYR A 162 18.17 -6.59 -11.07
CA TYR A 162 17.07 -5.76 -10.54
C TYR A 162 17.34 -4.26 -10.60
N TYR A 163 18.55 -3.82 -10.25
CA TYR A 163 18.94 -2.41 -10.25
C TYR A 163 19.30 -1.85 -11.63
N ASP A 164 19.39 -2.71 -12.64
CA ASP A 164 19.69 -2.31 -14.01
C ASP A 164 18.41 -2.09 -14.84
N TYR A 165 17.24 -2.45 -14.30
CA TYR A 165 15.97 -2.27 -14.99
C TYR A 165 15.56 -0.80 -15.07
N THR A 166 14.98 -0.46 -16.19
CA THR A 166 14.23 0.78 -16.42
C THR A 166 12.73 0.49 -16.41
N LEU A 167 11.90 1.51 -16.45
CA LEU A 167 10.45 1.35 -16.55
C LEU A 167 10.03 0.45 -17.74
N ASP A 168 10.76 0.53 -18.85
CA ASP A 168 10.45 -0.23 -20.07
C ASP A 168 10.98 -1.67 -20.06
N THR A 169 11.96 -1.97 -19.21
CA THR A 169 12.65 -3.28 -19.20
C THR A 169 12.33 -4.11 -17.95
N ASP A 170 11.68 -3.54 -16.94
CA ASP A 170 11.33 -4.24 -15.71
C ASP A 170 10.20 -5.26 -15.95
N PRO A 171 10.46 -6.57 -15.76
CA PRO A 171 9.47 -7.61 -16.01
C PRO A 171 8.28 -7.55 -15.04
N GLN A 172 8.46 -7.05 -13.81
CA GLN A 172 7.39 -6.91 -12.85
C GLN A 172 6.50 -5.71 -13.18
N ILE A 173 7.07 -4.57 -13.58
CA ILE A 173 6.31 -3.41 -14.08
C ILE A 173 5.52 -3.81 -15.33
N SER A 174 6.16 -4.49 -16.28
CA SER A 174 5.47 -5.00 -17.48
C SER A 174 4.26 -5.87 -17.11
N LYS A 175 4.41 -6.75 -16.13
CA LYS A 175 3.32 -7.61 -15.66
C LYS A 175 2.19 -6.82 -15.00
N ALA A 176 2.53 -5.81 -14.18
CA ALA A 176 1.56 -4.94 -13.55
C ALA A 176 0.79 -4.08 -14.57
N VAL A 177 1.48 -3.54 -15.58
CA VAL A 177 0.87 -2.78 -16.68
C VAL A 177 -0.07 -3.65 -17.52
N ASN A 178 0.34 -4.88 -17.81
CA ASN A 178 -0.51 -5.84 -18.54
C ASN A 178 -1.79 -6.17 -17.74
N ALA A 179 -1.68 -6.37 -16.42
CA ALA A 179 -2.83 -6.56 -15.56
C ALA A 179 -3.76 -5.35 -15.55
N ALA A 180 -3.20 -4.15 -15.41
CA ALA A 180 -3.96 -2.89 -15.42
C ALA A 180 -4.68 -2.66 -16.74
N THR A 181 -4.02 -2.93 -17.86
CA THR A 181 -4.59 -2.82 -19.21
C THR A 181 -5.74 -3.81 -19.41
N ALA A 182 -5.58 -5.06 -18.95
CA ALA A 182 -6.64 -6.06 -19.04
C ALA A 182 -7.89 -5.67 -18.23
N LEU A 183 -7.71 -5.07 -17.05
CA LEU A 183 -8.81 -4.56 -16.23
C LEU A 183 -9.51 -3.36 -16.88
N ALA A 184 -8.75 -2.45 -17.48
CA ALA A 184 -9.30 -1.28 -18.17
C ALA A 184 -10.13 -1.68 -19.43
N GLY A 185 -9.79 -2.77 -20.10
CA GLY A 185 -10.53 -3.28 -21.26
C GLY A 185 -11.84 -4.01 -20.93
N GLN A 186 -12.15 -4.20 -19.65
CA GLN A 186 -13.39 -4.86 -19.20
C GLN A 186 -14.49 -3.87 -18.77
N ASN A 187 -14.16 -2.59 -18.70
CA ASN A 187 -15.06 -1.48 -18.37
C ASN A 187 -15.42 -0.70 -19.66
#